data_977cec4c6568a7d381a1e77f6c414dd7
#
_entry.id   977cec4c6568a7d381a1e77f6c414dd7
#
_cell.length_a   1.000
_cell.length_b   1.000
_cell.length_c   1.000
_cell.angle_alpha   90.00
_cell.angle_beta   90.00
_cell.angle_gamma   90.00
#
_symmetry.space_group_name_H-M   'P 1'
#
loop_
_entity.id
_entity.type
_entity.pdbx_description
1 polymer ?
#
loop_
_entity_poly.entity_id
_entity_poly.type
_entity_poly.pdbx_seq_one_letter_code
_entity_poly.pdbx_strand_id
1 'polypeptide(L)'
;MDHRDLEFRFAVSEAGEFEGYAVLWGQKNFHGEVYLPGTFKRSLAEHRANGTFPAMHWAHRSDRVPGVWTDIAEDAKGLHVRGKLLLDTTDGKDVAAIIRERAATGLSIGFRAAKSMMQRGVRIIRDLDLAEISVVSNPSANLARISSYRHGRPIEGTVAFVDACRKARCALVMKGH
;
A
#
# COMPACT_ATOMS: atom_id res chain seq x y z
N MET A 1 -28.26 3.89 0.61
CA MET A 1 -26.81 4.15 0.66
C MET A 1 -26.17 3.25 -0.37
N ASP A 2 -25.71 3.86 -1.45
CA ASP A 2 -25.29 3.19 -2.67
C ASP A 2 -23.82 2.83 -2.54
N HIS A 3 -23.52 1.55 -2.27
CA HIS A 3 -22.17 1.00 -2.34
C HIS A 3 -21.86 0.73 -3.81
N ARG A 4 -21.35 1.74 -4.52
CA ARG A 4 -20.81 1.50 -5.86
C ARG A 4 -19.51 0.74 -5.73
N ASP A 5 -19.54 -0.49 -6.21
CA ASP A 5 -18.39 -1.35 -6.40
C ASP A 5 -17.31 -0.61 -7.18
N LEU A 6 -16.16 -0.36 -6.53
CA LEU A 6 -14.96 0.07 -7.22
C LEU A 6 -14.44 -1.13 -8.03
N GLU A 7 -14.75 -1.15 -9.31
CA GLU A 7 -14.19 -2.11 -10.25
C GLU A 7 -12.66 -2.11 -10.18
N PHE A 8 -12.11 -3.21 -9.73
CA PHE A 8 -10.69 -3.50 -9.77
C PHE A 8 -10.25 -3.72 -11.20
N ARG A 9 -9.69 -2.71 -11.87
CA ARG A 9 -9.06 -2.89 -13.18
C ARG A 9 -7.68 -3.51 -12.99
N PHE A 10 -7.59 -4.80 -13.26
CA PHE A 10 -6.33 -5.53 -13.36
C PHE A 10 -5.65 -5.18 -14.70
N ALA A 11 -4.75 -4.22 -14.71
CA ALA A 11 -3.81 -4.07 -15.81
C ALA A 11 -2.56 -4.92 -15.51
N VAL A 12 -2.10 -5.69 -16.49
CA VAL A 12 -0.93 -6.56 -16.37
C VAL A 12 0.32 -5.71 -16.24
N SER A 13 0.98 -5.72 -15.09
CA SER A 13 2.33 -5.24 -14.89
C SER A 13 3.05 -6.10 -13.84
N GLU A 14 4.33 -5.84 -13.59
CA GLU A 14 5.20 -6.68 -12.77
C GLU A 14 4.60 -7.08 -11.41
N ALA A 15 4.88 -8.30 -10.98
CA ALA A 15 4.45 -8.82 -9.68
C ALA A 15 4.95 -7.94 -8.52
N GLY A 16 4.08 -7.71 -7.53
CA GLY A 16 4.41 -6.95 -6.33
C GLY A 16 4.05 -5.47 -6.36
N GLU A 17 3.53 -4.93 -7.47
CA GLU A 17 3.08 -3.54 -7.53
C GLU A 17 1.75 -3.33 -6.81
N PHE A 18 1.64 -2.19 -6.14
CA PHE A 18 0.42 -1.76 -5.48
C PHE A 18 0.30 -0.24 -5.47
N GLU A 19 -0.90 0.26 -5.29
CA GLU A 19 -1.18 1.69 -5.16
C GLU A 19 -2.30 1.94 -4.15
N GLY A 20 -2.36 3.16 -3.66
CA GLY A 20 -3.39 3.57 -2.71
C GLY A 20 -3.22 5.01 -2.24
N TYR A 21 -4.01 5.38 -1.24
CA TYR A 21 -3.90 6.68 -0.58
C TYR A 21 -3.33 6.50 0.82
N ALA A 22 -2.19 7.14 1.08
CA ALA A 22 -1.59 7.18 2.40
C ALA A 22 -2.25 8.22 3.32
N VAL A 23 -2.81 9.29 2.73
CA VAL A 23 -3.58 10.33 3.42
C VAL A 23 -4.75 10.76 2.53
N LEU A 24 -5.88 11.06 3.15
CA LEU A 24 -7.03 11.71 2.51
C LEU A 24 -7.25 13.11 3.10
N TRP A 25 -7.48 14.09 2.25
CA TRP A 25 -7.65 15.47 2.69
C TRP A 25 -8.90 15.65 3.56
N GLY A 26 -8.76 16.46 4.60
CA GLY A 26 -9.88 16.81 5.47
C GLY A 26 -10.38 15.69 6.39
N GLN A 27 -9.80 14.50 6.32
CA GLN A 27 -10.14 13.36 7.19
C GLN A 27 -9.39 13.45 8.51
N LYS A 28 -10.12 13.46 9.63
CA LYS A 28 -9.53 13.39 10.96
C LYS A 28 -9.03 11.98 11.24
N ASN A 29 -7.75 11.82 11.57
CA ASN A 29 -7.16 10.57 11.99
C ASN A 29 -7.35 10.29 13.50
N PHE A 30 -6.92 9.12 13.98
CA PHE A 30 -7.03 8.76 15.41
C PHE A 30 -6.16 9.61 16.34
N HIS A 31 -5.16 10.31 15.82
CA HIS A 31 -4.33 11.26 16.58
C HIS A 31 -4.96 12.65 16.67
N GLY A 32 -6.17 12.84 16.14
CA GLY A 32 -6.85 14.13 16.12
C GLY A 32 -6.31 15.10 15.07
N GLU A 33 -5.60 14.61 14.06
CA GLU A 33 -4.95 15.40 13.02
C GLU A 33 -5.76 15.39 11.72
N VAL A 34 -5.71 16.50 11.01
CA VAL A 34 -6.25 16.68 9.66
C VAL A 34 -5.16 17.26 8.77
N TYR A 35 -4.98 16.66 7.61
CA TYR A 35 -4.03 17.11 6.59
C TYR A 35 -4.76 17.89 5.50
N LEU A 36 -4.17 19.00 5.06
CA LEU A 36 -4.69 19.86 4.00
C LEU A 36 -3.92 19.65 2.70
N PRO A 37 -4.52 19.93 1.53
CA PRO A 37 -3.79 19.97 0.27
C PRO A 37 -2.56 20.88 0.37
N GLY A 38 -1.43 20.44 -0.16
CA GLY A 38 -0.14 21.14 -0.09
C GLY A 38 0.75 20.76 1.09
N THR A 39 0.25 19.96 2.06
CA THR A 39 1.00 19.55 3.26
C THR A 39 2.32 18.85 2.94
N PHE A 40 2.37 18.06 1.88
CA PHE A 40 3.55 17.26 1.51
C PHE A 40 4.41 17.92 0.43
N LYS A 41 3.97 19.05 -0.14
CA LYS A 41 4.55 19.66 -1.34
C LYS A 41 6.03 19.97 -1.21
N ARG A 42 6.44 20.58 -0.08
CA ARG A 42 7.85 20.89 0.19
C ARG A 42 8.70 19.63 0.32
N SER A 43 8.29 18.70 1.18
CA SER A 43 9.05 17.47 1.43
C SER A 43 9.17 16.60 0.17
N LEU A 44 8.12 16.48 -0.63
CA LEU A 44 8.19 15.76 -1.91
C LEU A 44 9.09 16.46 -2.93
N ALA A 45 9.13 17.80 -2.93
CA ALA A 45 10.08 18.55 -3.79
C ALA A 45 11.53 18.30 -3.37
N GLU A 46 11.81 18.27 -2.07
CA GLU A 46 13.14 17.94 -1.51
C GLU A 46 13.57 16.50 -1.87
N HIS A 47 12.68 15.52 -1.72
CA HIS A 47 12.94 14.15 -2.14
C HIS A 47 13.26 14.05 -3.63
N ARG A 48 12.47 14.72 -4.50
CA ARG A 48 12.73 14.76 -5.95
C ARG A 48 14.08 15.39 -6.29
N ALA A 49 14.42 16.51 -5.65
CA ALA A 49 15.70 17.20 -5.87
C ALA A 49 16.89 16.31 -5.48
N ASN A 50 16.73 15.46 -4.48
CA ASN A 50 17.77 14.54 -3.99
C ASN A 50 17.73 13.18 -4.70
N GLY A 51 16.82 12.92 -5.63
CA GLY A 51 16.63 11.62 -6.27
C GLY A 51 16.23 10.50 -5.30
N THR A 52 15.49 10.84 -4.22
CA THR A 52 15.07 9.90 -3.18
C THR A 52 13.56 9.83 -3.05
N PHE A 53 13.09 8.80 -2.34
CA PHE A 53 11.72 8.68 -1.84
C PHE A 53 11.72 8.54 -0.31
N PRO A 54 10.60 8.84 0.39
CA PRO A 54 10.39 8.39 1.76
C PRO A 54 10.58 6.87 1.85
N ALA A 55 11.04 6.35 2.99
CA ALA A 55 11.21 4.91 3.16
C ALA A 55 9.86 4.18 3.11
N MET A 56 9.86 2.94 2.57
CA MET A 56 8.74 2.02 2.73
C MET A 56 9.03 1.11 3.92
N HIS A 57 8.19 1.14 4.95
CA HIS A 57 8.34 0.25 6.09
C HIS A 57 7.14 -0.68 6.27
N TRP A 58 7.33 -1.75 7.03
CA TRP A 58 6.27 -2.57 7.60
C TRP A 58 6.00 -2.12 9.05
N ALA A 59 4.77 -1.67 9.31
CA ALA A 59 4.30 -1.31 10.65
C ALA A 59 5.23 -0.31 11.40
N HIS A 60 5.74 0.71 10.68
CA HIS A 60 6.65 1.74 11.18
C HIS A 60 8.00 1.21 11.69
N ARG A 61 8.38 0.00 11.32
CA ARG A 61 9.64 -0.62 11.70
C ARG A 61 10.71 -0.31 10.68
N SER A 62 11.70 0.50 11.06
CA SER A 62 12.82 0.90 10.19
C SER A 62 13.76 -0.25 9.79
N ASP A 63 13.74 -1.35 10.53
CA ASP A 63 14.45 -2.60 10.23
C ASP A 63 13.69 -3.53 9.27
N ARG A 64 12.45 -3.19 8.87
CA ARG A 64 11.60 -3.98 7.98
C ARG A 64 11.22 -3.17 6.74
N VAL A 65 11.96 -3.41 5.65
CA VAL A 65 11.85 -2.68 4.37
C VAL A 65 11.32 -3.63 3.28
N PRO A 66 9.98 -3.75 3.13
CA PRO A 66 9.40 -4.73 2.22
C PRO A 66 9.47 -4.33 0.74
N GLY A 67 9.76 -3.05 0.44
CA GLY A 67 9.70 -2.55 -0.93
C GLY A 67 10.19 -1.13 -1.08
N VAL A 68 9.85 -0.54 -2.23
CA VAL A 68 10.19 0.83 -2.59
C VAL A 68 8.97 1.57 -3.13
N TRP A 69 8.91 2.88 -2.93
CA TRP A 69 7.94 3.73 -3.61
C TRP A 69 8.44 4.07 -5.01
N THR A 70 7.57 3.99 -6.00
CA THR A 70 7.85 4.30 -7.40
C THR A 70 7.22 5.62 -7.83
N ASP A 71 6.17 6.05 -7.14
CA ASP A 71 5.54 7.36 -7.32
C ASP A 71 4.84 7.80 -6.05
N ILE A 72 4.93 9.09 -5.73
CA ILE A 72 4.22 9.73 -4.62
C ILE A 72 3.80 11.12 -5.09
N ALA A 73 2.50 11.39 -5.07
CA ALA A 73 1.96 12.67 -5.50
C ALA A 73 0.72 13.08 -4.69
N GLU A 74 0.58 14.39 -4.48
CA GLU A 74 -0.69 14.97 -4.05
C GLU A 74 -1.64 15.10 -5.24
N ASP A 75 -2.90 14.68 -5.06
CA ASP A 75 -3.97 14.89 -6.00
C ASP A 75 -5.19 15.58 -5.34
N ALA A 76 -6.32 15.66 -6.04
CA ALA A 76 -7.54 16.28 -5.50
C ALA A 76 -8.13 15.53 -4.27
N LYS A 77 -7.77 14.25 -4.08
CA LYS A 77 -8.31 13.38 -3.02
C LYS A 77 -7.36 13.26 -1.82
N GLY A 78 -6.04 13.25 -2.04
CA GLY A 78 -5.10 13.00 -0.98
C GLY A 78 -3.65 12.85 -1.42
N LEU A 79 -2.85 12.16 -0.61
CA LEU A 79 -1.51 11.70 -0.95
C LEU A 79 -1.61 10.31 -1.58
N HIS A 80 -1.58 10.27 -2.91
CA HIS A 80 -1.55 9.04 -3.69
C HIS A 80 -0.13 8.47 -3.76
N VAL A 81 -0.01 7.15 -3.64
CA VAL A 81 1.27 6.45 -3.67
C VAL A 81 1.21 5.21 -4.55
N ARG A 82 2.31 4.93 -5.26
CA ARG A 82 2.56 3.67 -5.94
C ARG A 82 3.83 3.07 -5.41
N GLY A 83 3.81 1.77 -5.14
CA GLY A 83 4.95 1.04 -4.61
C GLY A 83 5.12 -0.31 -5.27
N LYS A 84 6.32 -0.85 -5.10
CA LYS A 84 6.70 -2.19 -5.54
C LYS A 84 7.35 -2.94 -4.38
N LEU A 85 6.81 -4.11 -4.05
CA LEU A 85 7.39 -5.01 -3.06
C LEU A 85 8.59 -5.77 -3.67
N LEU A 86 9.64 -5.96 -2.89
CA LEU A 86 10.84 -6.69 -3.27
C LEU A 86 10.63 -8.19 -3.02
N LEU A 87 10.01 -8.87 -3.98
CA LEU A 87 9.59 -10.26 -3.83
C LEU A 87 10.76 -11.26 -3.69
N ASP A 88 12.00 -10.83 -3.87
CA ASP A 88 13.20 -11.65 -3.64
C ASP A 88 13.68 -11.59 -2.18
N THR A 89 13.12 -10.69 -1.37
CA THR A 89 13.41 -10.54 0.06
C THR A 89 12.34 -11.23 0.92
N THR A 90 12.69 -11.59 2.15
CA THR A 90 11.74 -12.16 3.12
C THR A 90 10.63 -11.17 3.44
N ASP A 91 10.96 -9.92 3.76
CA ASP A 91 9.99 -8.88 4.08
C ASP A 91 9.03 -8.60 2.93
N GLY A 92 9.53 -8.51 1.70
CA GLY A 92 8.71 -8.30 0.51
C GLY A 92 7.74 -9.44 0.26
N LYS A 93 8.18 -10.71 0.39
CA LYS A 93 7.31 -11.89 0.28
C LYS A 93 6.24 -11.93 1.34
N ASP A 94 6.60 -11.70 2.59
CA ASP A 94 5.68 -11.74 3.73
C ASP A 94 4.59 -10.66 3.58
N VAL A 95 4.99 -9.41 3.28
CA VAL A 95 4.05 -8.30 3.11
C VAL A 95 3.18 -8.50 1.86
N ALA A 96 3.73 -9.05 0.76
CA ALA A 96 2.94 -9.39 -0.42
C ALA A 96 1.84 -10.43 -0.11
N ALA A 97 2.17 -11.47 0.66
CA ALA A 97 1.20 -12.46 1.09
C ALA A 97 0.10 -11.83 1.97
N ILE A 98 0.49 -10.98 2.94
CA ILE A 98 -0.43 -10.29 3.85
C ILE A 98 -1.39 -9.34 3.08
N ILE A 99 -0.89 -8.60 2.10
CA ILE A 99 -1.71 -7.70 1.26
C ILE A 99 -2.67 -8.52 0.38
N ARG A 100 -2.19 -9.59 -0.24
CA ARG A 100 -3.00 -10.46 -1.10
C ARG A 100 -4.18 -11.06 -0.35
N GLU A 101 -3.94 -11.52 0.87
CA GLU A 101 -4.98 -12.09 1.76
C GLU A 101 -5.80 -10.99 2.46
N ARG A 102 -5.54 -9.70 2.17
CA ARG A 102 -6.20 -8.54 2.78
C ARG A 102 -6.09 -8.47 4.31
N ALA A 103 -5.11 -9.14 4.90
CA ALA A 103 -4.87 -9.10 6.34
C ALA A 103 -4.30 -7.74 6.80
N ALA A 104 -3.58 -7.04 5.91
CA ALA A 104 -3.18 -5.64 6.11
C ALA A 104 -3.24 -4.90 4.77
N THR A 105 -4.08 -3.88 4.70
CA THR A 105 -4.26 -3.00 3.53
C THR A 105 -4.14 -1.53 3.88
N GLY A 106 -3.81 -1.22 5.13
CA GLY A 106 -3.65 0.14 5.60
C GLY A 106 -2.36 0.76 5.12
N LEU A 107 -2.40 2.07 4.90
CA LEU A 107 -1.22 2.92 4.71
C LEU A 107 -1.17 3.94 5.84
N SER A 108 0.02 4.23 6.33
CA SER A 108 0.25 5.21 7.41
C SER A 108 1.53 5.96 7.13
N ILE A 109 1.60 7.23 7.51
CA ILE A 109 2.79 8.07 7.32
C ILE A 109 3.55 8.26 8.62
N GLY A 110 4.88 8.35 8.52
CA GLY A 110 5.76 8.85 9.57
C GLY A 110 6.48 10.12 9.11
N PHE A 111 6.58 11.12 9.99
CA PHE A 111 7.22 12.40 9.69
C PHE A 111 8.04 12.90 10.88
N ARG A 112 9.08 13.70 10.62
CA ARG A 112 9.99 14.20 11.66
C ARG A 112 9.53 15.50 12.28
N ALA A 113 8.99 16.41 11.48
CA ALA A 113 8.55 17.74 11.89
C ALA A 113 7.30 18.14 11.13
N ALA A 114 6.43 18.92 11.78
CA ALA A 114 5.22 19.43 11.15
C ALA A 114 4.91 20.85 11.61
N LYS A 115 4.49 21.69 10.66
CA LYS A 115 3.86 22.99 10.95
C LYS A 115 2.36 22.77 11.09
N SER A 116 1.84 23.01 12.26
CA SER A 116 0.44 22.76 12.57
C SER A 116 -0.18 23.89 13.36
N MET A 117 -1.50 23.96 13.38
CA MET A 117 -2.28 24.84 14.22
C MET A 117 -3.45 24.07 14.84
N MET A 118 -3.83 24.47 16.06
CA MET A 118 -5.04 23.95 16.68
C MET A 118 -6.25 24.75 16.23
N GLN A 119 -7.29 24.06 15.75
CA GLN A 119 -8.56 24.66 15.39
C GLN A 119 -9.71 23.79 15.90
N ARG A 120 -10.51 24.32 16.82
CA ARG A 120 -11.67 23.61 17.42
C ARG A 120 -11.33 22.20 17.93
N GLY A 121 -10.18 22.05 18.59
CA GLY A 121 -9.74 20.78 19.16
C GLY A 121 -9.17 19.78 18.14
N VAL A 122 -8.94 20.21 16.90
CA VAL A 122 -8.31 19.42 15.84
C VAL A 122 -6.96 20.04 15.47
N ARG A 123 -5.94 19.21 15.32
CA ARG A 123 -4.62 19.62 14.85
C ARG A 123 -4.59 19.65 13.33
N ILE A 124 -4.54 20.84 12.76
CA ILE A 124 -4.47 21.03 11.30
C ILE A 124 -3.00 21.05 10.89
N ILE A 125 -2.58 20.09 10.07
CA ILE A 125 -1.23 19.99 9.53
C ILE A 125 -1.19 20.66 8.16
N ARG A 126 -0.22 21.57 7.95
CA ARG A 126 -0.07 22.37 6.72
C ARG A 126 1.24 22.15 5.99
N ASP A 127 2.25 21.66 6.69
CA ASP A 127 3.58 21.34 6.15
C ASP A 127 4.20 20.29 7.06
N LEU A 128 4.91 19.31 6.49
CA LEU A 128 5.62 18.32 7.26
C LEU A 128 6.85 17.80 6.50
N ASP A 129 7.76 17.21 7.25
CA ASP A 129 8.93 16.50 6.73
C ASP A 129 8.62 14.99 6.70
N LEU A 130 8.15 14.51 5.54
CA LEU A 130 7.74 13.12 5.34
C LEU A 130 8.97 12.21 5.38
N ALA A 131 9.04 11.34 6.36
CA ALA A 131 10.18 10.43 6.55
C ALA A 131 9.92 9.05 5.94
N GLU A 132 8.70 8.51 6.10
CA GLU A 132 8.35 7.18 5.62
C GLU A 132 6.86 7.05 5.35
N ILE A 133 6.49 6.03 4.58
CA ILE A 133 5.12 5.56 4.42
C ILE A 133 5.14 4.05 4.64
N SER A 134 4.33 3.59 5.58
CA SER A 134 4.28 2.18 6.00
C SER A 134 3.03 1.47 5.52
N VAL A 135 3.18 0.19 5.17
CA VAL A 135 2.07 -0.74 5.13
C VAL A 135 1.75 -1.20 6.55
N VAL A 136 0.50 -1.08 6.96
CA VAL A 136 0.04 -1.37 8.32
C VAL A 136 -1.26 -2.17 8.32
N SER A 137 -1.48 -2.95 9.37
CA SER A 137 -2.77 -3.65 9.60
C SER A 137 -3.86 -2.67 10.04
N ASN A 138 -3.49 -1.70 10.87
CA ASN A 138 -4.42 -0.72 11.43
C ASN A 138 -3.93 0.72 11.16
N PRO A 139 -4.36 1.37 10.07
CA PRO A 139 -3.93 2.72 9.73
C PRO A 139 -4.53 3.76 10.68
N SER A 140 -3.79 4.85 10.92
CA SER A 140 -4.26 5.96 11.74
C SER A 140 -5.48 6.70 11.16
N ALA A 141 -5.69 6.63 9.85
CA ALA A 141 -6.90 7.06 9.16
C ALA A 141 -7.58 5.86 8.49
N ASN A 142 -8.83 5.57 8.85
CA ASN A 142 -9.55 4.36 8.39
C ASN A 142 -9.61 4.20 6.86
N LEU A 143 -9.59 5.30 6.11
CA LEU A 143 -9.66 5.32 4.65
C LEU A 143 -8.29 5.38 3.96
N ALA A 144 -7.19 5.44 4.70
CA ALA A 144 -5.83 5.35 4.14
C ALA A 144 -5.52 3.89 3.81
N ARG A 145 -5.80 3.48 2.57
CA ARG A 145 -5.78 2.08 2.14
C ARG A 145 -5.07 1.88 0.82
N ILE A 146 -4.50 0.68 0.65
CA ILE A 146 -4.12 0.12 -0.63
C ILE A 146 -5.40 -0.12 -1.43
N SER A 147 -5.49 0.48 -2.60
CA SER A 147 -6.65 0.38 -3.50
C SER A 147 -6.47 -0.71 -4.55
N SER A 148 -5.23 -1.02 -4.93
CA SER A 148 -4.92 -2.10 -5.86
C SER A 148 -3.60 -2.79 -5.50
N TYR A 149 -3.52 -4.11 -5.77
CA TYR A 149 -2.32 -4.91 -5.70
C TYR A 149 -2.25 -5.83 -6.92
N ARG A 150 -1.14 -5.78 -7.65
CA ARG A 150 -0.94 -6.60 -8.84
C ARG A 150 -0.11 -7.82 -8.47
N HIS A 151 -0.71 -8.97 -8.62
CA HIS A 151 -0.05 -10.26 -8.44
C HIS A 151 0.44 -10.74 -9.80
N GLY A 152 1.72 -11.11 -9.89
CA GLY A 152 2.24 -11.74 -11.11
C GLY A 152 1.45 -13.02 -11.43
N ARG A 153 1.16 -13.27 -12.71
CA ARG A 153 0.57 -14.53 -13.14
C ARG A 153 1.40 -15.69 -12.60
N PRO A 154 0.78 -16.77 -12.10
CA PRO A 154 1.49 -18.02 -11.93
C PRO A 154 2.14 -18.38 -13.27
N ILE A 155 3.40 -18.82 -13.26
CA ILE A 155 4.08 -19.34 -14.46
C ILE A 155 3.15 -20.39 -15.04
N GLU A 156 2.79 -20.29 -16.33
CA GLU A 156 1.78 -21.16 -16.99
C GLU A 156 2.01 -22.65 -16.76
N GLY A 157 3.25 -23.07 -16.49
CA GLY A 157 3.59 -24.44 -16.10
C GLY A 157 3.00 -24.91 -14.76
N THR A 158 2.76 -24.02 -13.81
CA THR A 158 2.26 -24.39 -12.48
C THR A 158 0.76 -24.73 -12.51
N VAL A 159 -0.02 -24.02 -13.30
CA VAL A 159 -1.46 -24.30 -13.49
C VAL A 159 -1.65 -25.62 -14.23
N ALA A 160 -0.88 -25.85 -15.30
CA ALA A 160 -0.91 -27.11 -16.06
C ALA A 160 -0.49 -28.30 -15.20
N PHE A 161 0.49 -28.14 -14.31
CA PHE A 161 0.93 -29.17 -13.38
C PHE A 161 -0.14 -29.51 -12.32
N VAL A 162 -0.76 -28.52 -11.72
CA VAL A 162 -1.84 -28.70 -10.73
C VAL A 162 -3.06 -29.35 -11.36
N ASP A 163 -3.45 -28.94 -12.59
CA ASP A 163 -4.55 -29.57 -13.32
C ASP A 163 -4.21 -31.02 -13.75
N ALA A 164 -2.98 -31.31 -14.14
CA ALA A 164 -2.53 -32.66 -14.44
C ALA A 164 -2.59 -33.55 -13.21
N CYS A 165 -2.14 -33.08 -12.03
CA CYS A 165 -2.24 -33.77 -10.77
C CYS A 165 -3.70 -34.01 -10.34
N ARG A 166 -4.58 -33.04 -10.54
CA ARG A 166 -6.02 -33.17 -10.24
C ARG A 166 -6.69 -34.22 -11.15
N LYS A 167 -6.39 -34.22 -12.45
CA LYS A 167 -6.89 -35.22 -13.41
C LYS A 167 -6.37 -36.62 -13.12
N ALA A 168 -5.09 -36.77 -12.75
CA ALA A 168 -4.50 -38.05 -12.37
C ALA A 168 -5.15 -38.63 -11.10
N ARG A 169 -5.44 -37.80 -10.09
CA ARG A 169 -6.12 -38.20 -8.88
C ARG A 169 -7.56 -38.66 -9.13
N CYS A 170 -8.30 -37.98 -10.01
CA CYS A 170 -9.65 -38.40 -10.42
C CYS A 170 -9.63 -39.75 -11.17
N ALA A 171 -8.64 -39.99 -12.03
CA ALA A 171 -8.50 -41.24 -12.77
C ALA A 171 -8.17 -42.45 -11.88
N LEU A 172 -7.42 -42.22 -10.81
CA LEU A 172 -7.10 -43.29 -9.80
C LEU A 172 -8.32 -43.67 -8.98
N VAL A 173 -9.19 -42.72 -8.63
CA VAL A 173 -10.42 -42.98 -7.85
C VAL A 173 -11.45 -43.76 -8.68
N MET A 174 -11.48 -43.60 -10.02
CA MET A 174 -12.43 -44.27 -10.91
C MET A 174 -12.00 -45.71 -11.31
N LYS A 175 -10.75 -46.13 -11.05
CA LYS A 175 -10.25 -47.48 -11.36
C LYS A 175 -10.27 -48.43 -10.17
N GLY A 176 -10.80 -48.01 -9.01
CA GLY A 176 -10.87 -48.79 -7.77
C GLY A 176 -12.27 -49.32 -7.45
N HIS A 177 -13.06 -49.66 -8.50
CA HIS A 177 -14.32 -50.42 -8.34
C HIS A 177 -14.31 -51.57 -9.33
#